data_e5b1b91755a8cea747e79f7c6337d315
#
_entry.id   e5b1b91755a8cea747e79f7c6337d315
#
_cell.length_a   1.000
_cell.length_b   1.000
_cell.length_c   1.000
_cell.angle_alpha   90.00
_cell.angle_beta   90.00
_cell.angle_gamma   90.00
#
_symmetry.space_group_name_H-M   'P 1'
#
loop_
_entity.id
_entity.type
_entity.pdbx_description
1 polymer ?
#
loop_
_entity_poly.entity_id
_entity_poly.type
_entity_poly.pdbx_seq_one_letter_code
_entity_poly.pdbx_strand_id
1 'polypeptide(L)'
;MNRFEFISSILTASIGISSNSTFLNLKQKNPLLIGKGYPELNKGEIKILKTVNLKFNQMKNAAKKEGINIKIVSGYRSFNRQRLIWNRKFLYNEKQGLNPLENINKIIKYSTIPGTSRHHWGTDIDIIDKNHNIKGDLLLEKNFYNNSFEPLR
;
A
#
# COMPACT_ATOMS: atom_id res chain seq x y z
N MET A 1 3.34 20.84 -20.94
CA MET A 1 3.07 20.69 -19.48
C MET A 1 3.97 19.54 -19.00
N ASN A 2 4.90 19.81 -18.11
CA ASN A 2 5.81 18.79 -17.63
C ASN A 2 5.15 17.91 -16.54
N ARG A 3 5.78 16.76 -16.21
CA ARG A 3 5.25 15.76 -15.26
C ARG A 3 4.94 16.30 -13.86
N PHE A 4 5.72 17.26 -13.40
CA PHE A 4 5.54 17.88 -12.10
C PHE A 4 4.34 18.82 -12.07
N GLU A 5 4.10 19.54 -13.16
CA GLU A 5 2.96 20.44 -13.31
C GLU A 5 1.64 19.66 -13.41
N PHE A 6 1.63 18.48 -14.06
CA PHE A 6 0.43 17.65 -14.15
C PHE A 6 0.03 17.06 -12.79
N ILE A 7 0.98 16.55 -12.00
CA ILE A 7 0.70 16.04 -10.65
C ILE A 7 0.32 17.19 -9.70
N SER A 8 0.93 18.36 -9.87
CA SER A 8 0.58 19.57 -9.12
C SER A 8 -0.80 20.10 -9.51
N SER A 9 -1.17 20.05 -10.79
CA SER A 9 -2.48 20.54 -11.27
C SER A 9 -3.64 19.60 -10.91
N ILE A 10 -3.43 18.29 -10.84
CA ILE A 10 -4.46 17.38 -10.29
C ILE A 10 -4.67 17.66 -8.80
N LEU A 11 -3.62 18.00 -8.05
CA LEU A 11 -3.75 18.40 -6.65
C LEU A 11 -4.45 19.76 -6.49
N THR A 12 -4.36 20.65 -7.48
CA THR A 12 -4.97 22.00 -7.45
C THR A 12 -6.34 22.03 -8.09
N ALA A 13 -6.61 21.24 -9.15
CA ALA A 13 -7.91 21.20 -9.84
C ALA A 13 -9.03 20.54 -9.01
N SER A 14 -8.68 19.70 -8.02
CA SER A 14 -9.66 19.13 -7.07
C SER A 14 -10.02 20.09 -5.92
N ILE A 15 -9.47 21.30 -5.86
CA ILE A 15 -9.69 22.28 -4.81
C ILE A 15 -10.12 23.61 -5.43
N GLY A 16 -11.20 23.57 -6.19
CA GLY A 16 -12.06 24.73 -6.45
C GLY A 16 -13.02 24.98 -5.29
N ILE A 17 -12.63 24.61 -4.05
CA ILE A 17 -13.39 24.90 -2.85
C ILE A 17 -12.56 25.89 -2.04
N SER A 18 -13.17 27.06 -1.84
CA SER A 18 -12.79 28.14 -0.94
C SER A 18 -11.71 27.75 0.07
N SER A 19 -10.63 28.50 0.06
CA SER A 19 -9.46 28.44 0.93
C SER A 19 -9.82 28.45 2.42
N ASN A 20 -10.25 27.31 2.93
CA ASN A 20 -10.23 27.09 4.37
C ASN A 20 -8.85 26.56 4.74
N SER A 21 -8.02 27.44 5.27
CA SER A 21 -6.69 27.18 5.87
C SER A 21 -6.69 26.00 6.86
N THR A 22 -7.84 25.59 7.35
CA THR A 22 -8.07 24.46 8.25
C THR A 22 -7.73 23.10 7.60
N PHE A 23 -7.97 22.92 6.31
CA PHE A 23 -7.70 21.64 5.63
C PHE A 23 -6.19 21.43 5.36
N LEU A 24 -5.48 22.51 5.07
CA LEU A 24 -4.01 22.50 4.94
C LEU A 24 -3.32 22.28 6.30
N ASN A 25 -3.89 22.82 7.38
CA ASN A 25 -3.41 22.60 8.74
C ASN A 25 -3.60 21.18 9.26
N LEU A 26 -4.66 20.47 8.85
CA LEU A 26 -4.85 19.05 9.19
C LEU A 26 -3.77 18.15 8.58
N LYS A 27 -3.29 18.45 7.37
CA LYS A 27 -2.17 17.73 6.74
C LYS A 27 -0.85 17.91 7.48
N GLN A 28 -0.62 19.05 8.13
CA GLN A 28 0.57 19.29 8.94
C GLN A 28 0.46 18.73 10.35
N LYS A 29 -0.74 18.59 10.91
CA LYS A 29 -0.95 18.16 12.30
C LYS A 29 -0.67 16.67 12.54
N ASN A 30 -0.72 15.82 11.52
CA ASN A 30 -0.47 14.39 11.73
C ASN A 30 0.24 13.72 10.53
N PRO A 31 1.56 13.94 10.41
CA PRO A 31 2.36 13.39 9.31
C PRO A 31 2.35 11.86 9.25
N LEU A 32 2.07 11.17 10.37
CA LEU A 32 1.97 9.71 10.41
C LEU A 32 0.83 9.19 9.52
N LEU A 33 -0.32 9.88 9.50
CA LEU A 33 -1.51 9.46 8.74
C LEU A 33 -1.24 9.37 7.23
N ILE A 34 -0.35 10.20 6.72
CA ILE A 34 -0.01 10.25 5.30
C ILE A 34 1.35 9.62 4.96
N GLY A 35 1.95 8.91 5.91
CA GLY A 35 3.22 8.20 5.72
C GLY A 35 4.47 9.09 5.66
N LYS A 36 4.39 10.33 6.17
CA LYS A 36 5.52 11.27 6.28
C LYS A 36 6.15 11.32 7.67
N GLY A 37 5.58 10.58 8.64
CA GLY A 37 6.12 10.46 9.99
C GLY A 37 6.97 9.21 10.19
N TYR A 38 7.42 9.01 11.43
CA TYR A 38 8.26 7.88 11.85
C TYR A 38 7.53 7.07 12.93
N PRO A 39 6.69 6.09 12.56
CA PRO A 39 6.02 5.24 13.55
C PRO A 39 7.02 4.31 14.23
N GLU A 40 6.69 3.86 15.45
CA GLU A 40 7.48 2.86 16.17
C GLU A 40 7.34 1.47 15.56
N LEU A 41 8.24 1.13 14.67
CA LEU A 41 8.24 -0.15 13.95
C LEU A 41 9.09 -1.20 14.67
N ASN A 42 8.78 -2.47 14.37
CA ASN A 42 9.61 -3.60 14.79
C ASN A 42 11.00 -3.57 14.11
N LYS A 43 11.91 -4.42 14.59
CA LYS A 43 13.26 -4.61 14.00
C LYS A 43 13.30 -5.70 12.91
N GLY A 44 12.15 -6.33 12.57
CA GLY A 44 12.07 -7.40 11.57
C GLY A 44 12.41 -6.93 10.14
N GLU A 45 12.52 -7.88 9.23
CA GLU A 45 12.73 -7.64 7.79
C GLU A 45 11.59 -6.81 7.22
N ILE A 46 10.34 -7.22 7.48
CA ILE A 46 9.15 -6.44 7.13
C ILE A 46 8.78 -5.55 8.32
N LYS A 47 8.77 -4.24 8.07
CA LYS A 47 8.48 -3.23 9.09
C LYS A 47 6.97 -3.12 9.34
N ILE A 48 6.55 -3.28 10.58
CA ILE A 48 5.18 -3.12 11.08
C ILE A 48 5.23 -2.57 12.51
N LEU A 49 4.12 -2.06 13.04
CA LEU A 49 4.08 -1.64 14.44
C LEU A 49 4.42 -2.82 15.37
N LYS A 50 5.11 -2.54 16.48
CA LYS A 50 5.50 -3.56 17.47
C LYS A 50 4.30 -4.35 18.00
N THR A 51 3.18 -3.65 18.26
CA THR A 51 1.92 -4.26 18.72
C THR A 51 1.30 -5.18 17.67
N VAL A 52 1.34 -4.78 16.39
CA VAL A 52 0.86 -5.60 15.26
C VAL A 52 1.73 -6.84 15.09
N ASN A 53 3.06 -6.70 15.23
CA ASN A 53 3.99 -7.84 15.16
C ASN A 53 3.68 -8.90 16.22
N LEU A 54 3.35 -8.47 17.43
CA LEU A 54 2.96 -9.38 18.52
C LEU A 54 1.69 -10.16 18.18
N LYS A 55 0.65 -9.47 17.69
CA LYS A 55 -0.62 -10.08 17.27
C LYS A 55 -0.47 -10.98 16.04
N PHE A 56 0.35 -10.57 15.09
CA PHE A 56 0.67 -11.42 13.94
C PHE A 56 1.34 -12.74 14.37
N ASN A 57 2.27 -12.72 15.33
CA ASN A 57 2.89 -13.93 15.81
C ASN A 57 1.88 -14.87 16.50
N GLN A 58 0.90 -14.33 17.24
CA GLN A 58 -0.18 -15.12 17.81
C GLN A 58 -1.03 -15.77 16.69
N MET A 59 -1.44 -15.00 15.69
CA MET A 59 -2.20 -15.49 14.52
C MET A 59 -1.39 -16.56 13.76
N LYS A 60 -0.11 -16.33 13.52
CA LYS A 60 0.78 -17.28 12.84
C LYS A 60 0.86 -18.60 13.57
N ASN A 61 0.96 -18.58 14.91
CA ASN A 61 1.01 -19.79 15.72
C ASN A 61 -0.32 -20.56 15.69
N ALA A 62 -1.45 -19.86 15.65
CA ALA A 62 -2.76 -20.48 15.50
C ALA A 62 -2.91 -21.13 14.12
N ALA A 63 -2.63 -20.40 13.04
CA ALA A 63 -2.69 -20.88 11.66
C ALA A 63 -1.80 -22.12 11.44
N LYS A 64 -0.62 -22.16 12.06
CA LYS A 64 0.29 -23.30 11.97
C LYS A 64 -0.33 -24.60 12.52
N LYS A 65 -1.18 -24.53 13.54
CA LYS A 65 -1.88 -25.70 14.10
C LYS A 65 -2.89 -26.27 13.09
N GLU A 66 -3.36 -25.45 12.16
CA GLU A 66 -4.26 -25.83 11.09
C GLU A 66 -3.53 -26.15 9.76
N GLY A 67 -2.18 -26.26 9.81
CA GLY A 67 -1.36 -26.58 8.65
C GLY A 67 -1.08 -25.38 7.73
N ILE A 68 -1.52 -24.17 8.08
CA ILE A 68 -1.33 -22.95 7.29
C ILE A 68 -0.04 -22.23 7.78
N ASN A 69 0.87 -21.93 6.85
CA ASN A 69 2.14 -21.28 7.17
C ASN A 69 2.17 -19.82 6.70
N ILE A 70 1.49 -18.93 7.42
CA ILE A 70 1.38 -17.53 7.03
C ILE A 70 2.71 -16.77 7.12
N LYS A 71 2.96 -15.95 6.08
CA LYS A 71 4.11 -15.05 5.98
C LYS A 71 3.65 -13.66 5.57
N ILE A 72 4.20 -12.61 6.22
CA ILE A 72 4.03 -11.24 5.78
C ILE A 72 4.90 -11.00 4.55
N VAL A 73 4.33 -10.41 3.51
CA VAL A 73 5.04 -10.00 2.28
C VAL A 73 5.09 -8.48 2.11
N SER A 74 4.23 -7.74 2.80
CA SER A 74 4.24 -6.28 2.82
C SER A 74 3.71 -5.77 4.16
N GLY A 75 4.30 -4.70 4.66
CA GLY A 75 3.91 -4.02 5.89
C GLY A 75 3.97 -2.50 5.71
N TYR A 76 4.59 -1.79 6.64
CA TYR A 76 4.72 -0.33 6.59
C TYR A 76 5.31 0.16 5.27
N ARG A 77 4.70 1.20 4.73
CA ARG A 77 5.19 1.95 3.57
C ARG A 77 5.19 3.43 3.88
N SER A 78 6.34 4.09 3.78
CA SER A 78 6.40 5.55 3.82
C SER A 78 5.70 6.17 2.60
N PHE A 79 5.33 7.45 2.69
CA PHE A 79 4.82 8.23 1.56
C PHE A 79 5.74 8.11 0.34
N ASN A 80 7.05 8.29 0.54
CA ASN A 80 8.03 8.22 -0.55
C ASN A 80 8.07 6.83 -1.18
N ARG A 81 7.98 5.76 -0.39
CA ARG A 81 7.93 4.38 -0.93
C ARG A 81 6.69 4.18 -1.78
N GLN A 82 5.52 4.62 -1.32
CA GLN A 82 4.28 4.52 -2.10
C GLN A 82 4.35 5.33 -3.39
N ARG A 83 4.94 6.54 -3.34
CA ARG A 83 5.16 7.39 -4.52
C ARG A 83 6.06 6.70 -5.56
N LEU A 84 7.12 6.03 -5.12
CA LEU A 84 8.00 5.27 -6.02
C LEU A 84 7.26 4.11 -6.70
N ILE A 85 6.39 3.40 -5.96
CA ILE A 85 5.56 2.33 -6.51
C ILE A 85 4.62 2.89 -7.60
N TRP A 86 3.96 4.01 -7.32
CA TRP A 86 3.08 4.70 -8.25
C TRP A 86 3.80 5.13 -9.52
N ASN A 87 4.91 5.85 -9.37
CA ASN A 87 5.70 6.35 -10.49
C ASN A 87 6.17 5.21 -11.40
N ARG A 88 6.64 4.10 -10.80
CA ARG A 88 7.06 2.92 -11.57
C ARG A 88 5.92 2.32 -12.38
N LYS A 89 4.72 2.17 -11.77
CA LYS A 89 3.54 1.67 -12.47
C LYS A 89 3.10 2.62 -13.56
N PHE A 90 3.10 3.92 -13.28
CA PHE A 90 2.71 4.94 -14.25
C PHE A 90 3.62 4.91 -15.47
N LEU A 91 4.94 4.92 -15.27
CA LEU A 91 5.93 4.86 -16.34
C LEU A 91 5.84 3.56 -17.15
N TYR A 92 5.59 2.45 -16.49
CA TYR A 92 5.41 1.17 -17.16
C TYR A 92 4.18 1.20 -18.07
N ASN A 93 3.03 1.64 -17.58
CA ASN A 93 1.79 1.70 -18.34
C ASN A 93 1.86 2.73 -19.49
N GLU A 94 2.52 3.88 -19.26
CA GLU A 94 2.78 4.89 -20.29
C GLU A 94 3.56 4.29 -21.47
N LYS A 95 4.60 3.49 -21.19
CA LYS A 95 5.36 2.76 -22.23
C LYS A 95 4.51 1.71 -22.97
N GLN A 96 3.41 1.25 -22.39
CA GLN A 96 2.44 0.36 -23.04
C GLN A 96 1.38 1.14 -23.84
N GLY A 97 1.51 2.46 -23.97
CA GLY A 97 0.61 3.31 -24.76
C GLY A 97 -0.68 3.76 -24.05
N LEU A 98 -0.82 3.52 -22.73
CA LEU A 98 -2.00 4.00 -22.02
C LEU A 98 -1.97 5.53 -21.91
N ASN A 99 -3.12 6.17 -22.18
CA ASN A 99 -3.28 7.59 -21.90
C ASN A 99 -3.29 7.85 -20.36
N PRO A 100 -3.07 9.10 -19.92
CA PRO A 100 -2.94 9.42 -18.49
C PRO A 100 -4.13 8.99 -17.62
N LEU A 101 -5.36 9.15 -18.11
CA LEU A 101 -6.57 8.81 -17.36
C LEU A 101 -6.74 7.29 -17.22
N GLU A 102 -6.57 6.54 -18.30
CA GLU A 102 -6.58 5.08 -18.30
C GLU A 102 -5.50 4.52 -17.38
N ASN A 103 -4.30 5.12 -17.41
CA ASN A 103 -3.17 4.73 -16.58
C ASN A 103 -3.49 4.91 -15.09
N ILE A 104 -4.00 6.08 -14.69
CA ILE A 104 -4.42 6.35 -13.32
C ILE A 104 -5.49 5.35 -12.87
N ASN A 105 -6.54 5.16 -13.67
CA ASN A 105 -7.63 4.23 -13.37
C ASN A 105 -7.13 2.79 -13.20
N LYS A 106 -6.18 2.36 -14.03
CA LYS A 106 -5.55 1.04 -13.93
C LYS A 106 -4.73 0.89 -12.65
N ILE A 107 -3.99 1.95 -12.25
CA ILE A 107 -3.17 1.91 -11.03
C ILE A 107 -4.04 1.85 -9.78
N ILE A 108 -5.12 2.65 -9.71
CA ILE A 108 -6.01 2.74 -8.53
C ILE A 108 -6.65 1.38 -8.20
N LYS A 109 -6.92 0.55 -9.20
CA LYS A 109 -7.48 -0.79 -8.97
C LYS A 109 -6.62 -1.67 -8.03
N TYR A 110 -5.31 -1.45 -8.01
CA TYR A 110 -4.36 -2.31 -7.30
C TYR A 110 -3.37 -1.55 -6.40
N SER A 111 -3.50 -0.23 -6.30
CA SER A 111 -2.53 0.59 -5.57
C SER A 111 -3.15 1.90 -5.11
N THR A 112 -3.14 2.14 -3.82
CA THR A 112 -3.65 3.40 -3.26
C THR A 112 -2.76 4.59 -3.62
N ILE A 113 -3.35 5.77 -3.72
CA ILE A 113 -2.63 7.03 -3.96
C ILE A 113 -1.65 7.30 -2.79
N PRO A 114 -0.43 7.82 -3.06
CA PRO A 114 0.50 8.18 -2.00
C PRO A 114 -0.14 9.17 -1.00
N GLY A 115 -0.08 8.82 0.27
CA GLY A 115 -0.71 9.56 1.36
C GLY A 115 -2.09 9.04 1.78
N THR A 116 -2.66 8.07 1.05
CA THR A 116 -3.97 7.48 1.40
C THR A 116 -3.89 5.99 1.76
N SER A 117 -2.69 5.41 1.75
CA SER A 117 -2.50 3.99 2.05
C SER A 117 -2.56 3.71 3.55
N ARG A 118 -3.31 2.69 3.97
CA ARG A 118 -3.30 2.21 5.36
C ARG A 118 -1.94 1.62 5.76
N HIS A 119 -1.15 1.15 4.82
CA HIS A 119 0.23 0.75 5.07
C HIS A 119 1.10 1.88 5.65
N HIS A 120 0.70 3.15 5.50
CA HIS A 120 1.38 4.27 6.12
C HIS A 120 1.32 4.25 7.66
N TRP A 121 0.34 3.55 8.23
CA TRP A 121 0.14 3.46 9.67
C TRP A 121 0.94 2.32 10.31
N GLY A 122 1.48 1.41 9.49
CA GLY A 122 2.19 0.22 9.97
C GLY A 122 1.29 -0.85 10.60
N THR A 123 -0.03 -0.70 10.45
CA THR A 123 -1.04 -1.63 10.94
C THR A 123 -1.52 -2.62 9.89
N ASP A 124 -1.43 -2.25 8.62
CA ASP A 124 -1.86 -3.06 7.50
C ASP A 124 -0.73 -3.97 7.03
N ILE A 125 -1.04 -5.23 6.82
CA ILE A 125 -0.09 -6.25 6.36
C ILE A 125 -0.70 -7.05 5.21
N ASP A 126 0.11 -7.37 4.22
CA ASP A 126 -0.23 -8.34 3.19
C ASP A 126 0.40 -9.68 3.59
N ILE A 127 -0.38 -10.75 3.55
CA ILE A 127 0.05 -12.10 3.94
C ILE A 127 -0.16 -13.10 2.82
N ILE A 128 0.65 -14.15 2.83
CA ILE A 128 0.52 -15.33 1.95
C ILE A 128 0.65 -16.61 2.76
N ASP A 129 0.21 -17.73 2.22
CA ASP A 129 0.59 -19.05 2.72
C ASP A 129 1.93 -19.47 2.08
N LYS A 130 2.97 -19.63 2.90
CA LYS A 130 4.31 -20.01 2.47
C LYS A 130 4.40 -21.46 1.98
N ASN A 131 3.42 -22.29 2.27
CA ASN A 131 3.37 -23.67 1.79
C ASN A 131 3.23 -23.77 0.26
N HIS A 132 2.83 -22.66 -0.38
CA HIS A 132 2.61 -22.59 -1.81
C HIS A 132 3.65 -21.68 -2.50
N ASN A 133 4.27 -22.19 -3.55
CA ASN A 133 5.25 -21.44 -4.34
C ASN A 133 4.56 -20.89 -5.60
N ILE A 134 4.06 -19.65 -5.50
CA ILE A 134 3.43 -18.94 -6.62
C ILE A 134 4.46 -18.04 -7.29
N LYS A 135 4.57 -18.13 -8.62
CA LYS A 135 5.40 -17.23 -9.43
C LYS A 135 4.63 -15.96 -9.80
N GLY A 136 5.33 -14.83 -9.81
CA GLY A 136 4.78 -13.53 -10.21
C GLY A 136 4.19 -12.73 -9.07
N ASP A 137 3.09 -11.99 -9.31
CA ASP A 137 2.44 -11.17 -8.30
C ASP A 137 1.62 -12.05 -7.35
N LEU A 138 2.08 -12.12 -6.09
CA LEU A 138 1.51 -12.97 -5.05
C LEU A 138 0.12 -12.51 -4.59
N LEU A 139 -0.17 -11.21 -4.70
CA LEU A 139 -1.38 -10.59 -4.15
C LEU A 139 -2.51 -10.46 -5.19
N LEU A 140 -2.43 -11.16 -6.31
CA LEU A 140 -3.53 -11.22 -7.25
C LEU A 140 -4.71 -11.99 -6.66
N GLU A 141 -5.91 -11.45 -6.84
CA GLU A 141 -7.17 -12.02 -6.36
C GLU A 141 -7.33 -13.51 -6.72
N LYS A 142 -6.95 -13.91 -7.93
CA LYS A 142 -6.99 -15.30 -8.38
C LYS A 142 -6.22 -16.28 -7.48
N ASN A 143 -5.23 -15.81 -6.71
CA ASN A 143 -4.46 -16.67 -5.82
C ASN A 143 -5.21 -17.00 -4.52
N PHE A 144 -6.27 -16.24 -4.21
CA PHE A 144 -7.10 -16.37 -3.01
C PHE A 144 -8.47 -17.04 -3.26
N TYR A 145 -8.83 -17.26 -4.52
CA TYR A 145 -10.10 -17.89 -4.87
C TYR A 145 -9.85 -19.22 -5.59
N ASN A 146 -10.31 -20.30 -4.99
CA ASN A 146 -10.14 -21.67 -5.49
C ASN A 146 -8.69 -22.02 -5.87
N ASN A 147 -7.72 -21.47 -5.12
CA ASN A 147 -6.30 -21.64 -5.40
C ASN A 147 -5.47 -21.66 -4.10
N SER A 148 -4.15 -21.60 -4.25
CA SER A 148 -3.15 -21.83 -3.21
C SER A 148 -3.35 -21.03 -1.92
N PHE A 149 -3.97 -19.85 -1.98
CA PHE A 149 -4.21 -19.02 -0.81
C PHE A 149 -5.69 -19.00 -0.36
N GLU A 150 -6.52 -19.92 -0.84
CA GLU A 150 -7.92 -20.06 -0.43
C GLU A 150 -8.11 -20.08 1.09
N PRO A 151 -7.27 -20.79 1.89
CA PRO A 151 -7.37 -20.78 3.35
C PRO A 151 -7.16 -19.42 4.02
N LEU A 152 -6.65 -18.41 3.29
CA LEU A 152 -6.41 -17.05 3.80
C LEU A 152 -7.54 -16.07 3.45
N ARG A 153 -8.61 -16.53 2.82
CA ARG A 153 -9.74 -15.70 2.39
C ARG A 153 -10.69 -15.37 3.53
#